data_e74060df35c8a83bde4c2811fa454f2d
#
_entry.id   e74060df35c8a83bde4c2811fa454f2d
#
_cell.length_a   1.000
_cell.length_b   1.000
_cell.length_c   1.000
_cell.angle_alpha   90.00
_cell.angle_beta   90.00
_cell.angle_gamma   90.00
#
_symmetry.space_group_name_H-M   'P 1'
#
loop_
_entity.id
_entity.type
_entity.pdbx_description
1 polymer ?
#
loop_
_entity_poly.entity_id
_entity_poly.type
_entity_poly.pdbx_seq_one_letter_code
_entity_poly.pdbx_strand_id
1 'polypeptide(L)'
;MISKPKLKLGFFVTLQKTKFILVNYLSVENISKAYGERVLFENISFGINKDQKIAFVAKNGSGKTSILNIIAGLNNPDSGQVVSRKGISVAYLAQKDNIDPTLTIEETIFATDNKILSIVNQYENALKNPDDSEAYQAAFELMEQYNAWDFETQYKQILSKLKLDDLTLKVGKLSGGQRKRLSLAIVLINKPDLLILDEPTNHLDLEMIEWLEAFFAKEKITLFMVTHDRYFLERVCNEILELDEGKIYKYKGNYSYYLQNKEERLALEATNLGKAKSLFKKELDWMRKQPKARTTKSKSRTDDFYKIKEKAHQRRKDHQVQLEINMERLGSKILELHKVHKSFGDKKILDGFDYVFKRGERVGIIGKNGTGKSSFLNIITETAPVDAGKVILGETVKYGYYTQAGIEIKEEQKVIEVVKEFGEEIPLTKGRRISASQLLERFLFDKKKQYDFVEK
;
A
#
# COMPACT_ATOMS: atom_id res chain seq x y z
N MET A 1 -8.84 -63.14 50.72
CA MET A 1 -8.30 -62.36 49.59
C MET A 1 -9.31 -61.30 49.26
N ILE A 2 -9.03 -60.08 49.66
CA ILE A 2 -9.97 -58.95 49.55
C ILE A 2 -9.52 -58.11 48.33
N SER A 3 -10.37 -58.04 47.30
CA SER A 3 -10.12 -57.22 46.09
C SER A 3 -10.54 -55.77 46.34
N LYS A 4 -9.59 -54.83 46.13
CA LYS A 4 -9.84 -53.38 46.22
C LYS A 4 -10.49 -52.90 44.93
N PRO A 5 -11.51 -51.97 45.02
CA PRO A 5 -12.06 -51.35 43.83
C PRO A 5 -11.16 -50.21 43.33
N LYS A 6 -10.89 -50.17 42.02
CA LYS A 6 -10.23 -49.06 41.35
C LYS A 6 -11.22 -47.91 41.10
N LEU A 7 -11.07 -46.80 41.82
CA LEU A 7 -11.73 -45.56 41.50
C LEU A 7 -11.10 -44.97 40.22
N LYS A 8 -11.87 -44.88 39.14
CA LYS A 8 -11.57 -44.07 37.98
C LYS A 8 -12.09 -42.64 38.26
N LEU A 9 -11.20 -41.73 38.64
CA LEU A 9 -11.50 -40.28 38.61
C LEU A 9 -11.50 -39.83 37.14
N GLY A 10 -12.69 -39.65 36.60
CA GLY A 10 -12.90 -38.98 35.29
C GLY A 10 -12.85 -37.47 35.49
N PHE A 11 -11.74 -36.84 35.13
CA PHE A 11 -11.70 -35.38 34.99
C PHE A 11 -12.52 -34.99 33.74
N PHE A 12 -13.76 -34.52 33.93
CA PHE A 12 -14.49 -33.78 32.92
C PHE A 12 -13.94 -32.36 32.87
N VAL A 13 -12.99 -32.12 31.96
CA VAL A 13 -12.63 -30.76 31.58
C VAL A 13 -13.72 -30.24 30.65
N THR A 14 -14.66 -29.49 31.22
CA THR A 14 -15.64 -28.71 30.45
C THR A 14 -14.90 -27.56 29.80
N LEU A 15 -14.48 -27.74 28.55
CA LEU A 15 -14.03 -26.64 27.69
C LEU A 15 -15.22 -25.71 27.45
N GLN A 16 -15.38 -24.71 28.31
CA GLN A 16 -16.22 -23.55 28.00
C GLN A 16 -15.59 -22.88 26.79
N LYS A 17 -16.19 -23.09 25.60
CA LYS A 17 -15.98 -22.26 24.45
C LYS A 17 -16.41 -20.85 24.81
N THR A 18 -15.50 -20.02 25.31
CA THR A 18 -15.69 -18.59 25.40
C THR A 18 -16.04 -18.11 23.99
N LYS A 19 -17.32 -17.82 23.73
CA LYS A 19 -17.73 -17.08 22.54
C LYS A 19 -17.07 -15.71 22.63
N PHE A 20 -15.95 -15.52 21.91
CA PHE A 20 -15.45 -14.19 21.68
C PHE A 20 -16.54 -13.42 20.94
N ILE A 21 -17.20 -12.51 21.64
CA ILE A 21 -18.14 -11.57 21.02
C ILE A 21 -17.25 -10.63 20.19
N LEU A 22 -17.20 -10.85 18.89
CA LEU A 22 -16.56 -9.95 17.96
C LEU A 22 -17.30 -8.63 17.95
N VAL A 23 -16.68 -7.59 18.51
CA VAL A 23 -17.23 -6.24 18.52
C VAL A 23 -16.98 -5.63 17.15
N ASN A 24 -18.02 -5.41 16.37
CA ASN A 24 -17.93 -4.75 15.08
C ASN A 24 -17.73 -3.24 15.28
N TYR A 25 -16.72 -2.67 14.64
CA TYR A 25 -16.42 -1.24 14.64
C TYR A 25 -17.00 -0.53 13.42
N LEU A 26 -16.93 -1.19 12.25
CA LEU A 26 -17.39 -0.61 11.00
C LEU A 26 -17.92 -1.70 10.08
N SER A 27 -19.07 -1.45 9.47
CA SER A 27 -19.67 -2.29 8.43
C SER A 27 -19.76 -1.52 7.12
N VAL A 28 -19.27 -2.12 6.06
CA VAL A 28 -19.43 -1.68 4.68
C VAL A 28 -20.48 -2.56 4.05
N GLU A 29 -21.58 -1.96 3.56
CA GLU A 29 -22.76 -2.69 3.07
C GLU A 29 -23.10 -2.29 1.64
N ASN A 30 -22.91 -3.23 0.70
CA ASN A 30 -23.27 -3.15 -0.72
C ASN A 30 -22.81 -1.84 -1.40
N ILE A 31 -21.61 -1.35 -1.05
CA ILE A 31 -21.11 -0.13 -1.65
C ILE A 31 -20.67 -0.33 -3.09
N SER A 32 -20.95 0.66 -3.93
CA SER A 32 -20.49 0.74 -5.30
C SER A 32 -19.86 2.11 -5.56
N LYS A 33 -18.88 2.16 -6.46
CA LYS A 33 -18.23 3.40 -6.87
C LYS A 33 -17.76 3.34 -8.31
N ALA A 34 -18.07 4.41 -9.07
CA ALA A 34 -17.61 4.61 -10.44
C ALA A 34 -17.03 6.03 -10.59
N TYR A 35 -16.12 6.19 -11.54
CA TYR A 35 -15.66 7.50 -12.01
C TYR A 35 -15.94 7.59 -13.50
N GLY A 36 -16.93 8.40 -13.87
CA GLY A 36 -17.46 8.46 -15.24
C GLY A 36 -17.95 7.10 -15.69
N GLU A 37 -17.46 6.60 -16.82
CA GLU A 37 -17.83 5.27 -17.35
C GLU A 37 -17.07 4.10 -16.67
N ARG A 38 -16.10 4.39 -15.83
CA ARG A 38 -15.26 3.36 -15.20
C ARG A 38 -15.80 2.96 -13.85
N VAL A 39 -16.34 1.76 -13.78
CA VAL A 39 -16.72 1.13 -12.52
C VAL A 39 -15.47 0.63 -11.82
N LEU A 40 -15.27 1.05 -10.57
CA LEU A 40 -14.17 0.62 -9.72
C LEU A 40 -14.53 -0.67 -8.98
N PHE A 41 -15.71 -0.68 -8.38
CA PHE A 41 -16.27 -1.85 -7.67
C PHE A 41 -17.80 -1.71 -7.54
N GLU A 42 -18.47 -2.84 -7.43
CA GLU A 42 -19.92 -2.91 -7.28
C GLU A 42 -20.31 -3.87 -6.17
N ASN A 43 -21.31 -3.47 -5.36
CA ASN A 43 -21.94 -4.30 -4.34
C ASN A 43 -20.96 -5.01 -3.40
N ILE A 44 -19.88 -4.34 -2.99
CA ILE A 44 -18.92 -4.92 -2.06
C ILE A 44 -19.38 -4.72 -0.61
N SER A 45 -19.21 -5.77 0.20
CA SER A 45 -19.60 -5.77 1.61
C SER A 45 -18.53 -6.47 2.45
N PHE A 46 -18.14 -5.84 3.57
CA PHE A 46 -17.24 -6.41 4.57
C PHE A 46 -17.36 -5.67 5.90
N GLY A 47 -16.85 -6.26 6.97
CA GLY A 47 -16.84 -5.63 8.29
C GLY A 47 -15.45 -5.59 8.89
N ILE A 48 -15.19 -4.59 9.72
CA ILE A 48 -13.98 -4.40 10.50
C ILE A 48 -14.36 -4.56 11.98
N ASN A 49 -13.74 -5.53 12.64
CA ASN A 49 -13.99 -5.77 14.05
C ASN A 49 -12.84 -5.27 14.92
N LYS A 50 -13.11 -5.04 16.17
CA LYS A 50 -12.13 -4.63 17.18
C LYS A 50 -10.90 -5.57 17.15
N ASP A 51 -9.70 -4.99 17.30
CA ASP A 51 -8.39 -5.67 17.34
C ASP A 51 -8.01 -6.42 16.06
N GLN A 52 -8.75 -6.24 14.95
CA GLN A 52 -8.34 -6.76 13.64
C GLN A 52 -7.28 -5.86 12.99
N LYS A 53 -6.29 -6.48 12.36
CA LYS A 53 -5.27 -5.81 11.55
C LYS A 53 -5.42 -6.29 10.11
N ILE A 54 -6.19 -5.53 9.34
CA ILE A 54 -6.64 -5.91 8.00
C ILE A 54 -5.78 -5.21 6.96
N ALA A 55 -5.20 -5.98 6.04
CA ALA A 55 -4.66 -5.45 4.80
C ALA A 55 -5.68 -5.53 3.66
N PHE A 56 -5.84 -4.44 2.93
CA PHE A 56 -6.66 -4.41 1.74
C PHE A 56 -5.78 -4.47 0.49
N VAL A 57 -5.91 -5.55 -0.26
CA VAL A 57 -5.09 -5.84 -1.45
C VAL A 57 -5.98 -5.78 -2.70
N ALA A 58 -5.53 -5.04 -3.71
CA ALA A 58 -6.24 -4.94 -4.97
C ALA A 58 -5.29 -4.49 -6.10
N LYS A 59 -5.65 -4.72 -7.36
CA LYS A 59 -4.89 -4.25 -8.53
C LYS A 59 -4.78 -2.72 -8.53
N ASN A 60 -3.73 -2.17 -9.14
CA ASN A 60 -3.63 -0.72 -9.27
C ASN A 60 -4.78 -0.17 -10.11
N GLY A 61 -5.33 0.97 -9.66
CA GLY A 61 -6.47 1.61 -10.29
C GLY A 61 -7.81 0.89 -10.10
N SER A 62 -7.93 -0.06 -9.16
CA SER A 62 -9.19 -0.71 -8.79
C SER A 62 -9.99 0.03 -7.72
N GLY A 63 -9.51 1.21 -7.27
CA GLY A 63 -10.21 2.04 -6.29
C GLY A 63 -9.77 1.85 -4.84
N LYS A 64 -8.53 1.39 -4.57
CA LYS A 64 -8.00 1.26 -3.19
C LYS A 64 -8.19 2.53 -2.37
N THR A 65 -7.64 3.65 -2.85
CA THR A 65 -7.77 4.95 -2.16
C THR A 65 -9.23 5.41 -2.07
N SER A 66 -10.07 5.10 -3.09
CA SER A 66 -11.50 5.43 -3.02
C SER A 66 -12.23 4.68 -1.91
N ILE A 67 -11.90 3.40 -1.69
CA ILE A 67 -12.44 2.62 -0.57
C ILE A 67 -11.96 3.21 0.76
N LEU A 68 -10.67 3.55 0.90
CA LEU A 68 -10.14 4.18 2.11
C LEU A 68 -10.86 5.50 2.41
N ASN A 69 -11.04 6.36 1.41
CA ASN A 69 -11.75 7.64 1.55
C ASN A 69 -13.23 7.45 1.94
N ILE A 70 -13.90 6.43 1.39
CA ILE A 70 -15.28 6.10 1.76
C ILE A 70 -15.38 5.60 3.20
N ILE A 71 -14.47 4.71 3.62
CA ILE A 71 -14.43 4.20 5.00
C ILE A 71 -14.08 5.31 6.00
N ALA A 72 -13.20 6.23 5.61
CA ALA A 72 -12.83 7.40 6.42
C ALA A 72 -13.93 8.48 6.45
N GLY A 73 -15.01 8.34 5.69
CA GLY A 73 -16.10 9.32 5.62
C GLY A 73 -15.78 10.57 4.82
N LEU A 74 -14.68 10.58 4.04
CA LEU A 74 -14.29 11.71 3.20
C LEU A 74 -15.05 11.75 1.88
N ASN A 75 -15.50 10.61 1.38
CA ASN A 75 -16.26 10.49 0.14
C ASN A 75 -17.49 9.60 0.37
N ASN A 76 -18.56 9.90 -0.34
CA ASN A 76 -19.75 9.05 -0.35
C ASN A 76 -19.64 7.95 -1.43
N PRO A 77 -20.11 6.73 -1.17
CA PRO A 77 -20.33 5.73 -2.21
C PRO A 77 -21.47 6.18 -3.14
N ASP A 78 -21.52 5.63 -4.36
CA ASP A 78 -22.61 5.91 -5.31
C ASP A 78 -23.88 5.10 -4.94
N SER A 79 -23.68 3.94 -4.28
CA SER A 79 -24.75 3.15 -3.68
C SER A 79 -24.23 2.40 -2.46
N GLY A 80 -25.14 1.92 -1.61
CA GLY A 80 -24.81 1.27 -0.34
C GLY A 80 -24.48 2.27 0.77
N GLN A 81 -23.96 1.78 1.87
CA GLN A 81 -23.65 2.61 3.05
C GLN A 81 -22.46 2.07 3.85
N VAL A 82 -21.85 2.96 4.61
CA VAL A 82 -20.86 2.62 5.62
C VAL A 82 -21.45 2.97 7.00
N VAL A 83 -21.52 1.99 7.87
CA VAL A 83 -22.07 2.15 9.22
C VAL A 83 -20.94 1.97 10.21
N SER A 84 -20.60 3.04 10.94
CA SER A 84 -19.63 3.01 12.04
C SER A 84 -20.35 2.92 13.38
N ARG A 85 -19.75 2.19 14.32
CA ARG A 85 -20.22 2.13 15.70
C ARG A 85 -20.15 3.51 16.34
N LYS A 86 -21.19 3.93 17.06
CA LYS A 86 -21.19 5.19 17.80
C LYS A 86 -20.10 5.20 18.88
N GLY A 87 -19.40 6.32 18.98
CA GLY A 87 -18.41 6.56 20.03
C GLY A 87 -17.03 5.97 19.77
N ILE A 88 -16.73 5.48 18.55
CA ILE A 88 -15.36 5.12 18.15
C ILE A 88 -14.68 6.31 17.48
N SER A 89 -13.39 6.45 17.75
CA SER A 89 -12.51 7.40 17.08
C SER A 89 -11.87 6.75 15.85
N VAL A 90 -11.88 7.46 14.71
CA VAL A 90 -11.30 7.00 13.46
C VAL A 90 -10.23 8.01 13.02
N ALA A 91 -9.02 7.54 12.73
CA ALA A 91 -7.99 8.38 12.12
C ALA A 91 -7.56 7.80 10.75
N TYR A 92 -7.26 8.69 9.82
CA TYR A 92 -6.86 8.34 8.46
C TYR A 92 -5.56 9.01 8.07
N LEU A 93 -4.56 8.19 7.72
CA LEU A 93 -3.34 8.65 7.06
C LEU A 93 -3.54 8.61 5.54
N ALA A 94 -3.85 9.75 4.96
CA ALA A 94 -4.04 9.89 3.51
C ALA A 94 -2.71 9.91 2.75
N GLN A 95 -2.78 9.62 1.45
CA GLN A 95 -1.61 9.68 0.58
C GLN A 95 -1.08 11.11 0.40
N LYS A 96 -1.97 12.11 0.35
CA LYS A 96 -1.60 13.54 0.32
C LYS A 96 -1.78 14.13 1.71
N ASP A 97 -0.76 14.86 2.17
CA ASP A 97 -0.80 15.55 3.45
C ASP A 97 -1.61 16.85 3.32
N ASN A 98 -2.50 17.06 4.27
CA ASN A 98 -3.29 18.30 4.38
C ASN A 98 -2.99 18.99 5.71
N ILE A 99 -1.70 19.33 5.91
CA ILE A 99 -1.21 20.01 7.11
C ILE A 99 -0.94 21.46 6.77
N ASP A 100 -1.31 22.38 7.66
CA ASP A 100 -1.06 23.80 7.50
C ASP A 100 0.46 24.09 7.48
N PRO A 101 0.99 24.63 6.39
CA PRO A 101 2.42 24.90 6.26
C PRO A 101 2.94 26.04 7.17
N THR A 102 2.05 26.85 7.72
CA THR A 102 2.40 28.02 8.56
C THR A 102 2.71 27.64 10.00
N LEU A 103 2.14 26.53 10.48
CA LEU A 103 2.32 26.01 11.83
C LEU A 103 3.69 25.34 12.02
N THR A 104 4.17 25.31 13.25
CA THR A 104 5.29 24.47 13.67
C THR A 104 4.86 23.02 13.83
N ILE A 105 5.82 22.10 13.96
CA ILE A 105 5.54 20.69 14.25
C ILE A 105 4.79 20.58 15.58
N GLU A 106 5.24 21.29 16.62
CA GLU A 106 4.63 21.33 17.94
C GLU A 106 3.16 21.79 17.87
N GLU A 107 2.91 22.96 17.27
CA GLU A 107 1.56 23.50 17.08
C GLU A 107 0.66 22.55 16.32
N THR A 108 1.18 21.88 15.28
CA THR A 108 0.39 20.93 14.50
C THR A 108 -0.02 19.70 15.32
N ILE A 109 0.86 19.19 16.17
CA ILE A 109 0.55 18.05 17.06
C ILE A 109 -0.52 18.44 18.08
N PHE A 110 -0.37 19.60 18.71
CA PHE A 110 -1.29 20.06 19.73
C PHE A 110 -2.61 20.64 19.20
N ALA A 111 -2.69 20.96 17.90
CA ALA A 111 -3.93 21.37 17.25
C ALA A 111 -4.94 20.22 17.06
N THR A 112 -4.55 18.99 17.38
CA THR A 112 -5.44 17.82 17.25
C THR A 112 -6.46 17.79 18.39
N ASP A 113 -7.67 17.30 18.09
CA ASP A 113 -8.77 17.19 19.10
C ASP A 113 -8.55 15.99 20.04
N ASN A 114 -7.44 16.03 20.78
CA ASN A 114 -7.07 15.02 21.77
C ASN A 114 -6.97 15.65 23.15
N LYS A 115 -7.90 15.28 24.06
CA LYS A 115 -7.98 15.83 25.41
C LYS A 115 -6.67 15.66 26.19
N ILE A 116 -6.00 14.52 26.08
CA ILE A 116 -4.75 14.27 26.82
C ILE A 116 -3.63 15.16 26.27
N LEU A 117 -3.53 15.34 24.95
CA LEU A 117 -2.59 16.26 24.33
C LEU A 117 -2.83 17.72 24.78
N SER A 118 -4.08 18.14 24.89
CA SER A 118 -4.37 19.49 25.37
C SER A 118 -3.95 19.69 26.83
N ILE A 119 -4.06 18.68 27.69
CA ILE A 119 -3.58 18.69 29.06
C ILE A 119 -2.05 18.78 29.11
N VAL A 120 -1.36 17.95 28.31
CA VAL A 120 0.10 17.99 28.21
C VAL A 120 0.57 19.37 27.73
N ASN A 121 -0.09 19.94 26.71
CA ASN A 121 0.21 21.28 26.22
C ASN A 121 0.05 22.37 27.30
N GLN A 122 -1.02 22.30 28.09
CA GLN A 122 -1.23 23.21 29.23
C GLN A 122 -0.10 23.10 30.24
N TYR A 123 0.34 21.88 30.56
CA TYR A 123 1.45 21.64 31.47
C TYR A 123 2.78 22.14 30.90
N GLU A 124 3.14 21.86 29.64
CA GLU A 124 4.34 22.35 29.00
C GLU A 124 4.38 23.89 28.89
N ASN A 125 3.23 24.53 28.65
CA ASN A 125 3.14 25.98 28.63
C ASN A 125 3.27 26.58 30.03
N ALA A 126 2.72 25.96 31.07
CA ALA A 126 2.90 26.38 32.45
C ALA A 126 4.38 26.27 32.90
N LEU A 127 5.10 25.25 32.44
CA LEU A 127 6.55 25.13 32.67
C LEU A 127 7.37 26.25 32.03
N LYS A 128 6.93 26.80 30.89
CA LYS A 128 7.59 27.93 30.21
C LYS A 128 7.40 29.27 30.96
N ASN A 129 6.38 29.36 31.82
CA ASN A 129 6.02 30.54 32.61
C ASN A 129 6.08 30.26 34.13
N PRO A 130 7.27 30.12 34.72
CA PRO A 130 7.43 29.66 36.10
C PRO A 130 6.88 30.66 37.17
N ASP A 131 6.56 31.87 36.78
CA ASP A 131 5.98 32.88 37.67
C ASP A 131 4.49 32.68 37.99
N ASP A 132 3.81 31.87 37.16
CA ASP A 132 2.37 31.53 37.37
C ASP A 132 2.22 30.18 38.09
N SER A 133 2.39 30.22 39.40
CA SER A 133 2.27 29.02 40.26
C SER A 133 0.89 28.40 40.27
N GLU A 134 -0.17 29.19 40.08
CA GLU A 134 -1.56 28.65 40.06
C GLU A 134 -1.83 27.88 38.80
N ALA A 135 -1.41 28.39 37.62
CA ALA A 135 -1.53 27.71 36.35
C ALA A 135 -0.72 26.40 36.31
N TYR A 136 0.48 26.43 36.92
CA TYR A 136 1.32 25.23 37.02
C TYR A 136 0.63 24.14 37.87
N GLN A 137 0.12 24.51 39.04
CA GLN A 137 -0.54 23.55 39.96
C GLN A 137 -1.81 22.95 39.35
N ALA A 138 -2.63 23.78 38.70
CA ALA A 138 -3.82 23.31 38.00
C ALA A 138 -3.47 22.34 36.84
N ALA A 139 -2.45 22.65 36.05
CA ALA A 139 -1.99 21.78 34.97
C ALA A 139 -1.40 20.47 35.51
N PHE A 140 -0.63 20.53 36.61
CA PHE A 140 -0.07 19.34 37.26
C PHE A 140 -1.19 18.41 37.78
N GLU A 141 -2.23 18.94 38.41
CA GLU A 141 -3.37 18.15 38.88
C GLU A 141 -4.11 17.47 37.72
N LEU A 142 -4.24 18.15 36.57
CA LEU A 142 -4.81 17.55 35.37
C LEU A 142 -3.94 16.42 34.84
N MET A 143 -2.60 16.57 34.81
CA MET A 143 -1.66 15.52 34.42
C MET A 143 -1.82 14.27 35.27
N GLU A 144 -1.94 14.43 36.59
CA GLU A 144 -2.18 13.33 37.54
C GLU A 144 -3.56 12.68 37.31
N GLN A 145 -4.63 13.51 37.28
CA GLN A 145 -5.99 13.03 37.11
C GLN A 145 -6.21 12.18 35.86
N TYR A 146 -5.56 12.57 34.74
CA TYR A 146 -5.69 11.89 33.46
C TYR A 146 -4.53 10.91 33.15
N ASN A 147 -3.64 10.71 34.14
CA ASN A 147 -2.44 9.84 33.98
C ASN A 147 -1.63 10.19 32.73
N ALA A 148 -1.46 11.49 32.46
CA ALA A 148 -0.92 12.01 31.22
C ALA A 148 0.62 11.91 31.08
N TRP A 149 1.33 11.60 32.17
CA TRP A 149 2.78 11.43 32.21
C TRP A 149 3.29 10.31 31.27
N ASP A 150 2.64 9.16 31.31
CA ASP A 150 2.97 8.06 30.42
C ASP A 150 2.73 8.41 28.96
N PHE A 151 1.69 9.22 28.70
CA PHE A 151 1.37 9.67 27.36
C PHE A 151 2.42 10.65 26.82
N GLU A 152 2.91 11.58 27.65
CA GLU A 152 3.99 12.49 27.28
C GLU A 152 5.24 11.73 26.85
N THR A 153 5.63 10.75 27.63
CA THR A 153 6.76 9.89 27.29
C THR A 153 6.56 9.15 25.96
N GLN A 154 5.35 8.63 25.74
CA GLN A 154 5.03 7.87 24.52
C GLN A 154 5.05 8.75 23.27
N TYR A 155 4.44 9.95 23.30
CA TYR A 155 4.43 10.79 22.11
C TYR A 155 5.83 11.29 21.76
N LYS A 156 6.65 11.64 22.74
CA LYS A 156 8.07 12.00 22.52
C LYS A 156 8.88 10.84 21.92
N GLN A 157 8.63 9.61 22.37
CA GLN A 157 9.23 8.42 21.76
C GLN A 157 8.82 8.23 20.30
N ILE A 158 7.55 8.41 19.96
CA ILE A 158 7.06 8.32 18.58
C ILE A 158 7.75 9.34 17.70
N LEU A 159 7.85 10.60 18.16
CA LEU A 159 8.52 11.68 17.42
C LEU A 159 10.00 11.39 17.20
N SER A 160 10.72 10.96 18.23
CA SER A 160 12.14 10.60 18.14
C SER A 160 12.35 9.43 17.18
N LYS A 161 11.52 8.37 17.24
CA LYS A 161 11.62 7.24 16.33
C LYS A 161 11.35 7.62 14.88
N LEU A 162 10.50 8.59 14.64
CA LEU A 162 10.22 9.16 13.32
C LEU A 162 11.20 10.28 12.93
N LYS A 163 12.25 10.56 13.77
CA LYS A 163 13.28 11.58 13.54
C LYS A 163 12.67 12.97 13.31
N LEU A 164 11.77 13.34 14.19
CA LEU A 164 11.12 14.66 14.27
C LEU A 164 11.55 15.32 15.58
N ASP A 165 12.86 15.58 15.72
CA ASP A 165 13.45 16.01 17.00
C ASP A 165 13.32 17.53 17.22
N ASP A 166 13.33 18.34 16.16
CA ASP A 166 13.16 19.79 16.23
C ASP A 166 11.71 20.18 15.98
N LEU A 167 10.96 20.34 17.06
CA LEU A 167 9.53 20.65 17.03
C LEU A 167 9.23 22.12 16.67
N THR A 168 10.24 22.99 16.68
CA THR A 168 10.11 24.42 16.37
C THR A 168 10.07 24.69 14.85
N LEU A 169 10.44 23.71 14.05
CA LEU A 169 10.45 23.83 12.60
C LEU A 169 9.02 24.01 12.05
N LYS A 170 8.85 24.98 11.14
CA LYS A 170 7.60 25.16 10.41
C LYS A 170 7.38 24.04 9.42
N VAL A 171 6.15 23.53 9.33
CA VAL A 171 5.75 22.45 8.41
C VAL A 171 6.09 22.78 6.96
N GLY A 172 5.96 24.05 6.55
CA GLY A 172 6.32 24.51 5.20
C GLY A 172 7.80 24.31 4.83
N LYS A 173 8.70 24.24 5.81
CA LYS A 173 10.14 24.00 5.60
C LYS A 173 10.50 22.51 5.56
N LEU A 174 9.58 21.62 5.91
CA LEU A 174 9.80 20.18 5.91
C LEU A 174 9.86 19.62 4.48
N SER A 175 10.75 18.66 4.26
CA SER A 175 10.69 17.83 3.05
C SER A 175 9.40 17.03 2.98
N GLY A 176 9.01 16.56 1.78
CA GLY A 176 7.82 15.72 1.61
C GLY A 176 7.86 14.47 2.51
N GLY A 177 9.03 13.84 2.65
CA GLY A 177 9.21 12.70 3.54
C GLY A 177 9.07 13.04 5.03
N GLN A 178 9.53 14.22 5.46
CA GLN A 178 9.34 14.70 6.84
C GLN A 178 7.87 15.01 7.12
N ARG A 179 7.18 15.67 6.19
CA ARG A 179 5.73 15.92 6.31
C ARG A 179 4.94 14.63 6.45
N LYS A 180 5.27 13.61 5.63
CA LYS A 180 4.62 12.30 5.73
C LYS A 180 4.86 11.61 7.07
N ARG A 181 6.07 11.71 7.62
CA ARG A 181 6.39 11.20 8.95
C ARG A 181 5.64 11.95 10.05
N LEU A 182 5.47 13.27 9.89
CA LEU A 182 4.65 14.07 10.81
C LEU A 182 3.19 13.65 10.78
N SER A 183 2.61 13.47 9.58
CA SER A 183 1.25 12.94 9.44
C SER A 183 1.08 11.58 10.10
N LEU A 184 2.06 10.68 9.94
CA LEU A 184 2.09 9.38 10.60
C LEU A 184 2.19 9.53 12.12
N ALA A 185 3.07 10.41 12.62
CA ALA A 185 3.19 10.68 14.06
C ALA A 185 1.87 11.11 14.67
N ILE A 186 1.18 12.07 14.05
CA ILE A 186 -0.10 12.60 14.51
C ILE A 186 -1.14 11.48 14.66
N VAL A 187 -1.30 10.61 13.67
CA VAL A 187 -2.31 9.54 13.74
C VAL A 187 -1.95 8.46 14.77
N LEU A 188 -0.65 8.19 15.00
CA LEU A 188 -0.19 7.25 16.02
C LEU A 188 -0.32 7.82 17.44
N ILE A 189 -0.03 9.11 17.64
CA ILE A 189 -0.15 9.79 18.92
C ILE A 189 -1.61 9.84 19.37
N ASN A 190 -2.54 10.06 18.46
CA ASN A 190 -3.98 10.15 18.78
C ASN A 190 -4.59 8.82 19.22
N LYS A 191 -3.94 7.68 19.01
CA LYS A 191 -4.40 6.33 19.39
C LYS A 191 -5.89 6.09 19.10
N PRO A 192 -6.33 6.21 17.84
CA PRO A 192 -7.73 6.01 17.49
C PRO A 192 -8.16 4.54 17.71
N ASP A 193 -9.47 4.32 17.86
CA ASP A 193 -10.03 2.96 17.90
C ASP A 193 -9.86 2.23 16.58
N LEU A 194 -10.01 2.95 15.44
CA LEU A 194 -9.77 2.46 14.10
C LEU A 194 -8.77 3.37 13.37
N LEU A 195 -7.65 2.79 12.97
CA LEU A 195 -6.62 3.47 12.20
C LEU A 195 -6.65 2.99 10.74
N ILE A 196 -6.81 3.94 9.83
CA ILE A 196 -6.81 3.71 8.38
C ILE A 196 -5.50 4.26 7.81
N LEU A 197 -4.73 3.42 7.09
CA LEU A 197 -3.42 3.79 6.55
C LEU A 197 -3.34 3.55 5.03
N ASP A 198 -2.97 4.59 4.29
CA ASP A 198 -2.65 4.49 2.86
C ASP A 198 -1.13 4.61 2.66
N GLU A 199 -0.48 3.47 2.33
CA GLU A 199 0.97 3.35 2.09
C GLU A 199 1.84 3.91 3.24
N PRO A 200 1.69 3.41 4.49
CA PRO A 200 2.37 3.98 5.66
C PRO A 200 3.89 3.79 5.66
N THR A 201 4.42 2.82 4.90
CA THR A 201 5.85 2.52 4.81
C THR A 201 6.60 3.42 3.83
N ASN A 202 5.86 4.16 2.97
CA ASN A 202 6.48 5.07 2.03
C ASN A 202 7.23 6.20 2.77
N HIS A 203 8.42 6.53 2.27
CA HIS A 203 9.31 7.55 2.85
C HIS A 203 9.92 7.22 4.23
N LEU A 204 9.70 6.02 4.75
CA LEU A 204 10.40 5.51 5.94
C LEU A 204 11.68 4.80 5.53
N ASP A 205 12.71 4.86 6.38
CA ASP A 205 13.87 3.99 6.25
C ASP A 205 13.63 2.65 6.99
N LEU A 206 14.51 1.69 6.78
CA LEU A 206 14.34 0.34 7.31
C LEU A 206 14.18 0.33 8.84
N GLU A 207 14.95 1.13 9.56
CA GLU A 207 14.89 1.22 11.02
C GLU A 207 13.52 1.72 11.51
N MET A 208 12.92 2.68 10.79
CA MET A 208 11.58 3.17 11.10
C MET A 208 10.50 2.14 10.76
N ILE A 209 10.65 1.40 9.64
CA ILE A 209 9.72 0.34 9.26
C ILE A 209 9.72 -0.77 10.31
N GLU A 210 10.90 -1.25 10.73
CA GLU A 210 11.05 -2.28 11.76
C GLU A 210 10.45 -1.83 13.11
N TRP A 211 10.64 -0.56 13.46
CA TRP A 211 10.01 0.00 14.65
C TRP A 211 8.48 0.04 14.52
N LEU A 212 7.96 0.46 13.37
CA LEU A 212 6.51 0.55 13.13
C LEU A 212 5.86 -0.85 13.15
N GLU A 213 6.54 -1.88 12.60
CA GLU A 213 6.13 -3.27 12.70
C GLU A 213 6.02 -3.72 14.16
N ALA A 214 7.07 -3.45 14.97
CA ALA A 214 7.09 -3.78 16.38
C ALA A 214 6.00 -3.04 17.18
N PHE A 215 5.78 -1.76 16.84
CA PHE A 215 4.71 -0.94 17.42
C PHE A 215 3.35 -1.56 17.17
N PHE A 216 3.00 -1.85 15.91
CA PHE A 216 1.72 -2.47 15.59
C PHE A 216 1.59 -3.91 16.09
N ALA A 217 2.67 -4.66 16.22
CA ALA A 217 2.62 -6.00 16.80
C ALA A 217 2.23 -5.96 18.29
N LYS A 218 2.73 -4.96 19.04
CA LYS A 218 2.51 -4.81 20.48
C LYS A 218 1.18 -4.15 20.82
N GLU A 219 0.79 -3.13 20.08
CA GLU A 219 -0.41 -2.33 20.39
C GLU A 219 -1.70 -3.06 19.96
N LYS A 220 -2.71 -3.00 20.85
CA LYS A 220 -4.08 -3.48 20.57
C LYS A 220 -4.84 -2.40 19.82
N ILE A 221 -4.56 -2.24 18.54
CA ILE A 221 -5.21 -1.26 17.67
C ILE A 221 -5.94 -1.98 16.53
N THR A 222 -7.12 -1.49 16.17
CA THR A 222 -7.81 -1.94 14.97
C THR A 222 -7.23 -1.19 13.76
N LEU A 223 -6.75 -1.94 12.79
CA LEU A 223 -6.00 -1.40 11.66
C LEU A 223 -6.63 -1.83 10.34
N PHE A 224 -6.85 -0.87 9.45
CA PHE A 224 -7.20 -1.12 8.05
C PHE A 224 -6.19 -0.43 7.16
N MET A 225 -5.40 -1.18 6.38
CA MET A 225 -4.30 -0.61 5.63
C MET A 225 -4.23 -1.07 4.18
N VAL A 226 -3.68 -0.19 3.34
CA VAL A 226 -3.21 -0.49 2.00
C VAL A 226 -1.71 -0.28 1.97
N THR A 227 -0.94 -1.29 1.54
CA THR A 227 0.49 -1.14 1.27
C THR A 227 0.98 -2.18 0.27
N HIS A 228 2.06 -1.86 -0.42
CA HIS A 228 2.78 -2.76 -1.31
C HIS A 228 3.96 -3.47 -0.62
N ASP A 229 4.24 -3.12 0.63
CA ASP A 229 5.29 -3.75 1.43
C ASP A 229 4.85 -5.11 1.96
N ARG A 230 5.33 -6.18 1.30
CA ARG A 230 4.95 -7.56 1.62
C ARG A 230 5.49 -8.02 2.96
N TYR A 231 6.66 -7.54 3.37
CA TYR A 231 7.28 -7.88 4.65
C TYR A 231 6.51 -7.25 5.81
N PHE A 232 6.10 -6.00 5.62
CA PHE A 232 5.23 -5.32 6.58
C PHE A 232 3.88 -6.04 6.74
N LEU A 233 3.25 -6.44 5.63
CA LEU A 233 2.00 -7.20 5.65
C LEU A 233 2.15 -8.55 6.36
N GLU A 234 3.26 -9.25 6.12
CA GLU A 234 3.55 -10.55 6.75
C GLU A 234 3.60 -10.48 8.27
N ARG A 235 4.18 -9.39 8.82
CA ARG A 235 4.42 -9.24 10.26
C ARG A 235 3.28 -8.57 11.01
N VAL A 236 2.55 -7.67 10.36
CA VAL A 236 1.55 -6.83 11.03
C VAL A 236 0.13 -7.38 10.88
N CYS A 237 -0.23 -7.89 9.70
CA CYS A 237 -1.61 -8.24 9.41
C CYS A 237 -1.98 -9.65 9.89
N ASN A 238 -3.21 -9.77 10.40
CA ASN A 238 -3.84 -11.04 10.76
C ASN A 238 -5.01 -11.42 9.85
N GLU A 239 -5.37 -10.52 8.93
CA GLU A 239 -6.42 -10.74 7.94
C GLU A 239 -6.14 -9.94 6.67
N ILE A 240 -6.44 -10.54 5.51
CA ILE A 240 -6.31 -9.88 4.21
C ILE A 240 -7.65 -9.91 3.49
N LEU A 241 -8.07 -8.73 3.00
CA LEU A 241 -9.20 -8.56 2.12
C LEU A 241 -8.69 -8.29 0.69
N GLU A 242 -8.96 -9.17 -0.23
CA GLU A 242 -8.60 -8.99 -1.63
C GLU A 242 -9.82 -8.56 -2.45
N LEU A 243 -9.70 -7.45 -3.16
CA LEU A 243 -10.64 -7.08 -4.21
C LEU A 243 -10.12 -7.60 -5.56
N ASP A 244 -10.79 -8.61 -6.11
CA ASP A 244 -10.46 -9.20 -7.40
C ASP A 244 -11.73 -9.36 -8.24
N GLU A 245 -11.74 -8.78 -9.45
CA GLU A 245 -12.88 -8.78 -10.38
C GLU A 245 -14.22 -8.33 -9.74
N GLY A 246 -14.17 -7.28 -8.92
CA GLY A 246 -15.35 -6.71 -8.25
C GLY A 246 -15.85 -7.51 -7.05
N LYS A 247 -15.15 -8.57 -6.62
CA LYS A 247 -15.52 -9.40 -5.47
C LYS A 247 -14.49 -9.25 -4.34
N ILE A 248 -14.98 -9.31 -3.12
CA ILE A 248 -14.14 -9.35 -1.92
C ILE A 248 -13.90 -10.79 -1.51
N TYR A 249 -12.62 -11.16 -1.42
CA TYR A 249 -12.16 -12.42 -0.86
C TYR A 249 -11.47 -12.16 0.48
N LYS A 250 -11.86 -12.92 1.49
CA LYS A 250 -11.37 -12.76 2.85
C LYS A 250 -10.47 -13.92 3.23
N TYR A 251 -9.23 -13.61 3.65
CA TYR A 251 -8.25 -14.58 4.09
C TYR A 251 -7.85 -14.26 5.53
N LYS A 252 -8.06 -15.21 6.44
CA LYS A 252 -7.65 -15.09 7.85
C LYS A 252 -6.26 -15.66 8.02
N GLY A 253 -5.28 -14.81 8.17
CA GLY A 253 -3.87 -15.15 8.26
C GLY A 253 -2.97 -14.04 7.75
N ASN A 254 -1.68 -14.32 7.65
CA ASN A 254 -0.66 -13.42 7.14
C ASN A 254 -0.58 -13.42 5.60
N TYR A 255 0.38 -12.67 5.06
CA TYR A 255 0.54 -12.51 3.61
C TYR A 255 0.92 -13.83 2.90
N SER A 256 1.78 -14.65 3.51
CA SER A 256 2.16 -15.96 2.96
C SER A 256 0.96 -16.90 2.85
N TYR A 257 0.12 -16.95 3.88
CA TYR A 257 -1.14 -17.72 3.86
C TYR A 257 -2.10 -17.24 2.76
N TYR A 258 -2.21 -15.92 2.60
CA TYR A 258 -3.00 -15.34 1.52
C TYR A 258 -2.51 -15.79 0.14
N LEU A 259 -1.19 -15.73 -0.12
CA LEU A 259 -0.64 -16.13 -1.43
C LEU A 259 -0.96 -17.58 -1.76
N GLN A 260 -0.75 -18.50 -0.81
CA GLN A 260 -1.06 -19.91 -1.01
C GLN A 260 -2.54 -20.14 -1.35
N ASN A 261 -3.44 -19.58 -0.55
CA ASN A 261 -4.88 -19.76 -0.76
C ASN A 261 -5.36 -19.08 -2.05
N LYS A 262 -4.75 -17.98 -2.44
CA LYS A 262 -5.02 -17.34 -3.73
C LYS A 262 -4.62 -18.23 -4.90
N GLU A 263 -3.45 -18.84 -4.87
CA GLU A 263 -3.01 -19.79 -5.92
C GLU A 263 -3.96 -20.97 -6.03
N GLU A 264 -4.37 -21.57 -4.90
CA GLU A 264 -5.34 -22.65 -4.87
C GLU A 264 -6.70 -22.23 -5.47
N ARG A 265 -7.21 -21.06 -5.09
CA ARG A 265 -8.44 -20.48 -5.65
C ARG A 265 -8.33 -20.33 -7.16
N LEU A 266 -7.23 -19.74 -7.65
CA LEU A 266 -7.00 -19.52 -9.07
C LEU A 266 -6.92 -20.83 -9.87
N ALA A 267 -6.27 -21.86 -9.30
CA ALA A 267 -6.17 -23.18 -9.92
C ALA A 267 -7.55 -23.86 -10.00
N LEU A 268 -8.36 -23.75 -8.95
CA LEU A 268 -9.73 -24.25 -8.94
C LEU A 268 -10.63 -23.52 -9.96
N GLU A 269 -10.55 -22.20 -10.03
CA GLU A 269 -11.28 -21.39 -11.01
C GLU A 269 -10.89 -21.78 -12.46
N ALA A 270 -9.59 -21.94 -12.74
CA ALA A 270 -9.10 -22.38 -14.05
C ALA A 270 -9.61 -23.78 -14.42
N THR A 271 -9.59 -24.71 -13.47
CA THR A 271 -10.13 -26.06 -13.65
C THR A 271 -11.62 -26.04 -13.94
N ASN A 272 -12.39 -25.26 -13.18
CA ASN A 272 -13.83 -25.12 -13.36
C ASN A 272 -14.19 -24.48 -14.72
N LEU A 273 -13.42 -23.48 -15.15
CA LEU A 273 -13.55 -22.86 -16.45
C LEU A 273 -13.26 -23.87 -17.59
N GLY A 274 -12.21 -24.70 -17.42
CA GLY A 274 -11.90 -25.79 -18.35
C GLY A 274 -13.05 -26.80 -18.49
N LYS A 275 -13.63 -27.21 -17.36
CA LYS A 275 -14.83 -28.09 -17.34
C LYS A 275 -16.05 -27.43 -18.01
N ALA A 276 -16.29 -26.14 -17.72
CA ALA A 276 -17.40 -25.39 -18.35
C ALA A 276 -17.21 -25.27 -19.88
N LYS A 277 -15.99 -24.99 -20.37
CA LYS A 277 -15.68 -24.96 -21.80
C LYS A 277 -15.91 -26.32 -22.49
N SER A 278 -15.47 -27.41 -21.85
CA SER A 278 -15.69 -28.76 -22.37
C SER A 278 -17.19 -29.13 -22.44
N LEU A 279 -17.92 -28.76 -21.38
CA LEU A 279 -19.37 -28.97 -21.34
C LEU A 279 -20.10 -28.12 -22.40
N PHE A 280 -19.69 -26.84 -22.53
CA PHE A 280 -20.26 -25.95 -23.56
C PHE A 280 -20.08 -26.52 -24.97
N LYS A 281 -18.90 -27.09 -25.28
CA LYS A 281 -18.67 -27.73 -26.59
C LYS A 281 -19.64 -28.87 -26.84
N LYS A 282 -19.88 -29.74 -25.85
CA LYS A 282 -20.87 -30.85 -25.95
C LYS A 282 -22.29 -30.34 -26.12
N GLU A 283 -22.68 -29.34 -25.32
CA GLU A 283 -24.06 -28.80 -25.41
C GLU A 283 -24.25 -27.95 -26.67
N LEU A 284 -23.20 -27.33 -27.23
CA LEU A 284 -23.24 -26.64 -28.51
C LEU A 284 -23.49 -27.61 -29.67
N ASP A 285 -22.84 -28.79 -29.65
CA ASP A 285 -23.08 -29.85 -30.64
C ASP A 285 -24.50 -30.37 -30.56
N TRP A 286 -25.06 -30.54 -29.35
CA TRP A 286 -26.46 -30.87 -29.16
C TRP A 286 -27.38 -29.77 -29.66
N MET A 287 -27.06 -28.50 -29.40
CA MET A 287 -27.85 -27.34 -29.80
C MET A 287 -27.90 -27.18 -31.33
N ARG A 288 -26.83 -27.56 -32.04
CA ARG A 288 -26.75 -27.53 -33.51
C ARG A 288 -27.53 -28.65 -34.20
N LYS A 289 -27.75 -29.80 -33.54
CA LYS A 289 -28.55 -30.91 -34.11
C LYS A 289 -30.02 -30.53 -34.18
N GLN A 290 -30.68 -30.82 -35.29
CA GLN A 290 -32.13 -30.63 -35.43
C GLN A 290 -32.87 -31.59 -34.51
N PRO A 291 -34.03 -31.18 -33.92
CA PRO A 291 -34.88 -32.09 -33.18
C PRO A 291 -35.39 -33.20 -34.11
N LYS A 292 -35.53 -34.43 -33.58
CA LYS A 292 -36.16 -35.53 -34.32
C LYS A 292 -37.62 -35.16 -34.66
N ALA A 293 -38.13 -35.64 -35.80
CA ALA A 293 -39.45 -35.31 -36.30
C ALA A 293 -40.53 -35.37 -35.20
N ARG A 294 -41.35 -34.32 -35.10
CA ARG A 294 -42.46 -34.13 -34.13
C ARG A 294 -42.07 -33.86 -32.67
N THR A 295 -40.79 -33.51 -32.36
CA THR A 295 -40.42 -33.13 -31.01
C THR A 295 -39.74 -31.74 -31.00
N THR A 296 -40.00 -30.95 -29.94
CA THR A 296 -39.32 -29.70 -29.67
C THR A 296 -38.13 -29.93 -28.74
N LYS A 297 -37.09 -29.09 -28.81
CA LYS A 297 -35.98 -29.14 -27.84
C LYS A 297 -36.51 -28.83 -26.44
N SER A 298 -36.03 -29.56 -25.45
CA SER A 298 -36.34 -29.29 -24.04
C SER A 298 -35.95 -27.85 -23.65
N LYS A 299 -36.96 -27.09 -23.19
CA LYS A 299 -36.78 -25.68 -22.75
C LYS A 299 -35.75 -25.59 -21.61
N SER A 300 -35.85 -26.47 -20.62
CA SER A 300 -34.90 -26.52 -19.48
C SER A 300 -33.46 -26.70 -19.96
N ARG A 301 -33.18 -27.62 -20.89
CA ARG A 301 -31.83 -27.85 -21.40
C ARG A 301 -31.32 -26.69 -22.27
N THR A 302 -32.22 -25.97 -22.93
CA THR A 302 -31.89 -24.76 -23.68
C THR A 302 -31.51 -23.64 -22.72
N ASP A 303 -32.23 -23.45 -21.61
CA ASP A 303 -31.92 -22.46 -20.59
C ASP A 303 -30.57 -22.77 -19.90
N ASP A 304 -30.33 -24.05 -19.62
CA ASP A 304 -29.05 -24.52 -19.07
C ASP A 304 -27.88 -24.28 -20.04
N PHE A 305 -28.09 -24.46 -21.34
CA PHE A 305 -27.10 -24.14 -22.37
C PHE A 305 -26.66 -22.67 -22.30
N TYR A 306 -27.58 -21.73 -22.14
CA TYR A 306 -27.22 -20.31 -22.03
C TYR A 306 -26.43 -20.01 -20.76
N LYS A 307 -26.77 -20.63 -19.63
CA LYS A 307 -25.97 -20.52 -18.38
C LYS A 307 -24.56 -21.08 -18.53
N ILE A 308 -24.44 -22.25 -19.18
CA ILE A 308 -23.13 -22.87 -19.46
C ILE A 308 -22.33 -22.02 -20.43
N LYS A 309 -22.96 -21.45 -21.46
CA LYS A 309 -22.34 -20.52 -22.41
C LYS A 309 -21.75 -19.31 -21.69
N GLU A 310 -22.51 -18.67 -20.81
CA GLU A 310 -22.08 -17.55 -20.05
C GLU A 310 -20.84 -17.88 -19.19
N LYS A 311 -20.89 -18.98 -18.44
CA LYS A 311 -19.75 -19.46 -17.64
C LYS A 311 -18.52 -19.79 -18.49
N ALA A 312 -18.70 -20.45 -19.65
CA ALA A 312 -17.61 -20.83 -20.53
C ALA A 312 -16.93 -19.63 -21.23
N HIS A 313 -17.67 -18.53 -21.40
CA HIS A 313 -17.15 -17.29 -22.01
C HIS A 313 -16.63 -16.29 -20.99
N GLN A 314 -16.72 -16.58 -19.69
CA GLN A 314 -16.04 -15.79 -18.68
C GLN A 314 -14.52 -15.84 -18.95
N ARG A 315 -13.96 -14.73 -19.45
CA ARG A 315 -12.53 -14.58 -19.65
C ARG A 315 -11.98 -13.80 -18.48
N ARG A 316 -11.16 -14.43 -17.67
CA ARG A 316 -10.31 -13.68 -16.77
C ARG A 316 -9.34 -12.86 -17.63
N LYS A 317 -9.38 -11.56 -17.51
CA LYS A 317 -8.41 -10.66 -18.16
C LYS A 317 -7.11 -10.73 -17.35
N ASP A 318 -6.32 -11.79 -17.54
CA ASP A 318 -4.96 -11.84 -17.04
C ASP A 318 -4.11 -10.92 -17.91
N HIS A 319 -4.01 -9.69 -17.45
CA HIS A 319 -3.11 -8.71 -18.04
C HIS A 319 -1.72 -8.91 -17.42
N GLN A 320 -0.92 -9.77 -18.02
CA GLN A 320 0.50 -9.85 -17.68
C GLN A 320 1.28 -8.89 -18.58
N VAL A 321 2.02 -7.98 -17.96
CA VAL A 321 2.96 -7.13 -18.68
C VAL A 321 4.11 -8.01 -19.16
N GLN A 322 4.23 -8.20 -20.48
CA GLN A 322 5.36 -8.92 -21.09
C GLN A 322 6.41 -7.92 -21.52
N LEU A 323 7.48 -7.84 -20.72
CA LEU A 323 8.63 -6.99 -21.03
C LEU A 323 9.64 -7.80 -21.87
N GLU A 324 9.82 -7.40 -23.11
CA GLU A 324 10.95 -7.81 -23.93
C GLU A 324 11.91 -6.63 -24.05
N ILE A 325 13.09 -6.76 -23.45
CA ILE A 325 14.13 -5.72 -23.52
C ILE A 325 15.15 -6.15 -24.56
N ASN A 326 15.36 -5.32 -25.57
CA ASN A 326 16.47 -5.51 -26.50
C ASN A 326 17.74 -5.01 -25.82
N MET A 327 18.63 -5.96 -25.47
CA MET A 327 19.95 -5.61 -24.95
C MET A 327 20.89 -5.38 -26.13
N GLU A 328 21.27 -4.14 -26.38
CA GLU A 328 22.40 -3.82 -27.25
C GLU A 328 23.69 -4.45 -26.68
N ARG A 329 24.69 -4.75 -27.56
CA ARG A 329 25.96 -5.29 -27.08
C ARG A 329 26.64 -4.28 -26.15
N LEU A 330 26.69 -4.61 -24.87
CA LEU A 330 27.47 -3.86 -23.89
C LEU A 330 28.95 -4.22 -24.08
N GLY A 331 29.81 -3.23 -24.12
CA GLY A 331 31.26 -3.38 -24.08
C GLY A 331 31.74 -4.07 -22.78
N SER A 332 33.04 -4.22 -22.64
CA SER A 332 33.67 -4.82 -21.46
C SER A 332 33.57 -3.91 -20.23
N LYS A 333 33.64 -2.59 -20.45
CA LYS A 333 33.50 -1.58 -19.38
C LYS A 333 32.05 -1.13 -19.28
N ILE A 334 31.50 -1.19 -18.10
CA ILE A 334 30.12 -0.76 -17.81
C ILE A 334 30.17 0.61 -17.12
N LEU A 335 30.61 0.64 -15.87
CA LEU A 335 30.74 1.84 -15.05
C LEU A 335 31.80 1.58 -13.98
N GLU A 336 32.76 2.46 -13.88
CA GLU A 336 33.84 2.38 -12.91
C GLU A 336 33.90 3.70 -12.12
N LEU A 337 33.96 3.58 -10.81
CA LEU A 337 34.18 4.71 -9.89
C LEU A 337 35.56 4.54 -9.27
N HIS A 338 36.41 5.56 -9.40
CA HIS A 338 37.77 5.55 -8.87
C HIS A 338 37.98 6.72 -7.93
N LYS A 339 38.21 6.41 -6.64
CA LYS A 339 38.47 7.36 -5.56
C LYS A 339 37.49 8.54 -5.58
N VAL A 340 36.20 8.24 -5.71
CA VAL A 340 35.16 9.27 -5.83
C VAL A 340 34.91 9.91 -4.48
N HIS A 341 34.99 11.23 -4.44
CA HIS A 341 34.66 12.06 -3.29
C HIS A 341 33.47 12.96 -3.61
N LYS A 342 32.54 13.07 -2.66
CA LYS A 342 31.40 14.00 -2.73
C LYS A 342 30.98 14.45 -1.36
N SER A 343 30.84 15.76 -1.18
CA SER A 343 30.39 16.38 0.06
C SER A 343 29.32 17.44 -0.23
N PHE A 344 28.47 17.71 0.73
CA PHE A 344 27.54 18.83 0.73
C PHE A 344 27.73 19.61 2.07
N GLY A 345 28.37 20.76 1.98
CA GLY A 345 28.83 21.47 3.17
C GLY A 345 29.78 20.57 4.00
N ASP A 346 29.53 20.42 5.29
CA ASP A 346 30.33 19.58 6.19
C ASP A 346 30.01 18.09 6.08
N LYS A 347 28.98 17.74 5.34
CA LYS A 347 28.51 16.33 5.23
C LYS A 347 29.20 15.62 4.08
N LYS A 348 30.09 14.68 4.40
CA LYS A 348 30.70 13.76 3.45
C LYS A 348 29.67 12.68 3.06
N ILE A 349 29.43 12.50 1.74
CA ILE A 349 28.58 11.47 1.17
C ILE A 349 29.43 10.29 0.67
N LEU A 350 30.49 10.59 -0.08
CA LEU A 350 31.47 9.63 -0.54
C LEU A 350 32.87 10.12 -0.16
N ASP A 351 33.70 9.22 0.35
CA ASP A 351 35.07 9.53 0.76
C ASP A 351 36.00 8.47 0.20
N GLY A 352 36.54 8.73 -1.00
CA GLY A 352 37.47 7.83 -1.69
C GLY A 352 36.79 6.52 -2.16
N PHE A 353 35.55 6.59 -2.62
CA PHE A 353 34.76 5.40 -2.99
C PHE A 353 35.23 4.80 -4.33
N ASP A 354 35.54 3.50 -4.31
CA ASP A 354 35.91 2.72 -5.47
C ASP A 354 34.90 1.61 -5.72
N TYR A 355 34.39 1.50 -6.95
CA TYR A 355 33.52 0.40 -7.36
C TYR A 355 33.53 0.18 -8.87
N VAL A 356 33.51 -1.08 -9.30
CA VAL A 356 33.45 -1.48 -10.71
C VAL A 356 32.20 -2.32 -10.94
N PHE A 357 31.24 -1.77 -11.67
CA PHE A 357 30.02 -2.49 -12.04
C PHE A 357 30.28 -3.55 -13.10
N LYS A 358 29.74 -4.75 -12.88
CA LYS A 358 29.87 -5.87 -13.78
C LYS A 358 28.61 -6.05 -14.63
N ARG A 359 28.78 -6.59 -15.81
CA ARG A 359 27.65 -6.90 -16.70
C ARG A 359 26.66 -7.86 -16.02
N GLY A 360 25.35 -7.50 -16.02
CA GLY A 360 24.29 -8.32 -15.44
C GLY A 360 24.20 -8.27 -13.91
N GLU A 361 25.04 -7.46 -13.27
CA GLU A 361 25.02 -7.27 -11.83
C GLU A 361 23.75 -6.51 -11.40
N ARG A 362 23.22 -6.87 -10.23
CA ARG A 362 22.10 -6.19 -9.57
C ARG A 362 22.56 -5.72 -8.22
N VAL A 363 22.68 -4.41 -8.04
CA VAL A 363 23.18 -3.80 -6.81
C VAL A 363 22.04 -3.11 -6.08
N GLY A 364 21.86 -3.47 -4.80
CA GLY A 364 20.94 -2.78 -3.89
C GLY A 364 21.69 -1.77 -3.04
N ILE A 365 21.20 -0.52 -2.99
CA ILE A 365 21.75 0.53 -2.15
C ILE A 365 20.85 0.72 -0.93
N ILE A 366 21.36 0.36 0.25
CA ILE A 366 20.66 0.47 1.52
C ILE A 366 21.30 1.54 2.40
N GLY A 367 20.51 2.19 3.23
CA GLY A 367 20.97 3.19 4.19
C GLY A 367 19.85 4.07 4.70
N LYS A 368 20.13 4.78 5.81
CA LYS A 368 19.19 5.73 6.44
C LYS A 368 18.79 6.84 5.48
N ASN A 369 17.66 7.49 5.74
CA ASN A 369 17.27 8.65 4.96
C ASN A 369 18.27 9.79 5.12
N GLY A 370 18.57 10.50 4.02
CA GLY A 370 19.54 11.59 4.00
C GLY A 370 21.02 11.15 3.97
N THR A 371 21.35 9.86 3.83
CA THR A 371 22.76 9.39 3.72
C THR A 371 23.39 9.63 2.34
N GLY A 372 22.61 10.11 1.36
CA GLY A 372 23.13 10.42 0.02
C GLY A 372 22.87 9.36 -1.04
N LYS A 373 21.92 8.43 -0.82
CA LYS A 373 21.56 7.41 -1.84
C LYS A 373 21.21 8.01 -3.20
N SER A 374 20.35 9.02 -3.21
CA SER A 374 19.97 9.72 -4.46
C SER A 374 21.15 10.52 -5.04
N SER A 375 21.99 11.11 -4.19
CA SER A 375 23.21 11.80 -4.64
C SER A 375 24.18 10.85 -5.31
N PHE A 376 24.33 9.64 -4.79
CA PHE A 376 25.13 8.59 -5.43
C PHE A 376 24.57 8.20 -6.81
N LEU A 377 23.25 8.03 -6.94
CA LEU A 377 22.64 7.78 -8.22
C LEU A 377 22.82 8.94 -9.21
N ASN A 378 22.71 10.18 -8.75
CA ASN A 378 22.94 11.36 -9.57
C ASN A 378 24.41 11.47 -10.04
N ILE A 379 25.36 11.00 -9.25
CA ILE A 379 26.77 10.91 -9.63
C ILE A 379 26.95 9.84 -10.73
N ILE A 380 26.36 8.67 -10.57
CA ILE A 380 26.43 7.58 -11.56
C ILE A 380 25.82 8.01 -12.89
N THR A 381 24.74 8.76 -12.88
CA THR A 381 24.03 9.25 -14.07
C THR A 381 24.62 10.56 -14.61
N GLU A 382 25.76 11.02 -14.05
CA GLU A 382 26.44 12.26 -14.44
C GLU A 382 25.58 13.53 -14.34
N THR A 383 24.45 13.46 -13.61
CA THR A 383 23.58 14.62 -13.32
C THR A 383 24.15 15.50 -12.20
N ALA A 384 25.07 14.97 -11.39
CA ALA A 384 25.78 15.72 -10.37
C ALA A 384 27.29 15.49 -10.50
N PRO A 385 28.12 16.57 -10.47
CA PRO A 385 29.56 16.45 -10.55
C PRO A 385 30.15 15.86 -9.26
N VAL A 386 31.27 15.17 -9.37
CA VAL A 386 32.09 14.73 -8.24
C VAL A 386 33.03 15.85 -7.80
N ASP A 387 33.41 15.85 -6.51
CA ASP A 387 34.35 16.82 -5.97
C ASP A 387 35.81 16.41 -6.24
N ALA A 388 36.09 15.09 -6.23
CA ALA A 388 37.34 14.48 -6.66
C ALA A 388 37.14 13.03 -7.07
N GLY A 389 38.15 12.47 -7.76
CA GLY A 389 38.07 11.12 -8.32
C GLY A 389 37.58 11.12 -9.76
N LYS A 390 37.24 9.92 -10.26
CA LYS A 390 36.77 9.75 -11.65
C LYS A 390 35.60 8.79 -11.70
N VAL A 391 34.62 9.13 -12.55
CA VAL A 391 33.54 8.22 -12.99
C VAL A 391 33.79 7.92 -14.44
N ILE A 392 33.92 6.64 -14.79
CA ILE A 392 34.19 6.18 -16.16
C ILE A 392 32.99 5.38 -16.62
N LEU A 393 32.26 5.91 -17.58
CA LEU A 393 31.16 5.24 -18.24
C LEU A 393 31.65 4.53 -19.52
N GLY A 394 31.18 3.30 -19.73
CA GLY A 394 31.46 2.61 -20.98
C GLY A 394 30.74 3.26 -22.17
N GLU A 395 31.43 3.41 -23.31
CA GLU A 395 30.93 4.13 -24.52
C GLU A 395 29.56 3.61 -25.03
N THR A 396 29.26 2.34 -24.78
CA THR A 396 28.03 1.70 -25.25
C THR A 396 26.92 1.68 -24.20
N VAL A 397 27.16 2.27 -23.03
CA VAL A 397 26.19 2.27 -21.93
C VAL A 397 25.20 3.41 -22.09
N LYS A 398 23.91 3.08 -22.04
CA LYS A 398 22.81 4.06 -21.98
C LYS A 398 22.08 3.91 -20.65
N TYR A 399 21.84 5.03 -19.98
CA TYR A 399 21.09 5.04 -18.72
C TYR A 399 19.59 5.03 -18.97
N GLY A 400 18.88 4.23 -18.18
CA GLY A 400 17.47 4.45 -17.87
C GLY A 400 17.38 4.87 -16.41
N TYR A 401 17.07 6.12 -16.13
CA TYR A 401 16.95 6.64 -14.76
C TYR A 401 15.48 6.82 -14.39
N TYR A 402 15.00 5.99 -13.49
CA TYR A 402 13.65 6.12 -12.91
C TYR A 402 13.76 6.85 -11.58
N THR A 403 13.28 8.08 -11.53
CA THR A 403 13.35 8.94 -10.34
C THR A 403 12.13 8.73 -9.44
N GLN A 404 12.25 9.09 -8.17
CA GLN A 404 11.13 9.07 -7.23
C GLN A 404 10.05 10.09 -7.58
N ALA A 405 10.42 11.20 -8.22
CA ALA A 405 9.49 12.23 -8.70
C ALA A 405 8.74 11.82 -9.98
N GLY A 406 9.16 10.73 -10.64
CA GLY A 406 8.63 10.31 -11.93
C GLY A 406 9.26 11.06 -13.11
N ILE A 407 8.53 11.18 -14.20
CA ILE A 407 8.94 11.93 -15.40
C ILE A 407 8.41 13.36 -15.34
N GLU A 408 9.18 14.30 -15.85
CA GLU A 408 8.70 15.67 -16.09
C GLU A 408 7.66 15.64 -17.22
N ILE A 409 6.48 16.12 -16.92
CA ILE A 409 5.32 16.13 -17.83
C ILE A 409 5.15 17.56 -18.33
N LYS A 410 5.00 17.73 -19.63
CA LYS A 410 4.58 19.00 -20.23
C LYS A 410 3.07 19.11 -20.13
N GLU A 411 2.58 20.32 -19.85
CA GLU A 411 1.14 20.60 -19.85
C GLU A 411 0.51 20.18 -21.19
N GLU A 412 -0.70 19.64 -21.15
CA GLU A 412 -1.47 19.16 -22.31
C GLU A 412 -0.85 18.02 -23.15
N GLN A 413 0.17 17.31 -22.62
CA GLN A 413 0.79 16.18 -23.32
C GLN A 413 -0.04 14.90 -23.15
N LYS A 414 -0.28 14.18 -24.27
CA LYS A 414 -0.96 12.88 -24.24
C LYS A 414 0.02 11.75 -23.89
N VAL A 415 -0.48 10.69 -23.25
CA VAL A 415 0.33 9.53 -22.87
C VAL A 415 1.12 8.94 -24.04
N ILE A 416 0.49 8.84 -25.24
CA ILE A 416 1.17 8.31 -26.43
C ILE A 416 2.30 9.24 -26.93
N GLU A 417 2.16 10.54 -26.74
CA GLU A 417 3.15 11.53 -27.19
C GLU A 417 4.42 11.44 -26.35
N VAL A 418 4.29 11.23 -25.03
CA VAL A 418 5.44 10.99 -24.14
C VAL A 418 6.28 9.81 -24.61
N VAL A 419 5.63 8.71 -25.02
CA VAL A 419 6.34 7.53 -25.49
C VAL A 419 6.96 7.76 -26.86
N LYS A 420 6.28 8.51 -27.74
CA LYS A 420 6.81 8.87 -29.09
C LYS A 420 8.05 9.75 -29.04
N GLU A 421 8.26 10.54 -27.99
CA GLU A 421 9.49 11.31 -27.79
C GLU A 421 10.75 10.39 -27.77
N PHE A 422 10.60 9.15 -27.30
CA PHE A 422 11.68 8.16 -27.29
C PHE A 422 11.81 7.38 -28.60
N GLY A 423 10.80 7.40 -29.46
CA GLY A 423 10.78 6.78 -30.77
C GLY A 423 9.37 6.35 -31.21
N GLU A 424 9.07 6.52 -32.49
CA GLU A 424 7.83 6.02 -33.08
C GLU A 424 7.81 4.48 -33.14
N GLU A 425 8.97 3.88 -33.40
CA GLU A 425 9.19 2.43 -33.42
C GLU A 425 10.23 2.04 -32.37
N ILE A 426 9.86 1.13 -31.50
CA ILE A 426 10.68 0.65 -30.40
C ILE A 426 11.24 -0.73 -30.76
N PRO A 427 12.57 -0.88 -30.81
CA PRO A 427 13.19 -2.14 -31.15
C PRO A 427 13.03 -3.19 -30.06
N LEU A 428 12.61 -4.38 -30.43
CA LEU A 428 12.53 -5.57 -29.59
C LEU A 428 13.61 -6.58 -29.94
N THR A 429 13.70 -7.64 -29.14
CA THR A 429 14.59 -8.77 -29.39
C THR A 429 14.35 -9.39 -30.79
N LYS A 430 15.39 -9.94 -31.40
CA LYS A 430 15.35 -10.60 -32.72
C LYS A 430 14.91 -9.66 -33.86
N GLY A 431 15.28 -8.38 -33.84
CA GLY A 431 15.01 -7.43 -34.92
C GLY A 431 13.53 -7.02 -35.08
N ARG A 432 12.65 -7.46 -34.21
CA ARG A 432 11.23 -7.01 -34.19
C ARG A 432 11.15 -5.57 -33.76
N ARG A 433 10.16 -4.84 -34.26
CA ARG A 433 9.83 -3.48 -33.83
C ARG A 433 8.36 -3.41 -33.48
N ILE A 434 8.02 -2.57 -32.55
CA ILE A 434 6.63 -2.27 -32.18
C ILE A 434 6.43 -0.77 -32.15
N SER A 435 5.21 -0.35 -32.47
CA SER A 435 4.83 1.07 -32.34
C SER A 435 4.69 1.48 -30.88
N ALA A 436 4.76 2.80 -30.60
CA ALA A 436 4.48 3.36 -29.27
C ALA A 436 3.12 2.91 -28.72
N SER A 437 2.09 2.83 -29.59
CA SER A 437 0.77 2.34 -29.19
C SER A 437 0.79 0.87 -28.75
N GLN A 438 1.47 0.00 -29.49
CA GLN A 438 1.60 -1.42 -29.13
C GLN A 438 2.42 -1.62 -27.83
N LEU A 439 3.44 -0.76 -27.60
CA LEU A 439 4.16 -0.78 -26.33
C LEU A 439 3.21 -0.41 -25.18
N LEU A 440 2.46 0.66 -25.32
CA LEU A 440 1.50 1.10 -24.32
C LEU A 440 0.42 0.03 -24.03
N GLU A 441 -0.06 -0.68 -25.06
CA GLU A 441 -0.98 -1.81 -24.88
C GLU A 441 -0.36 -2.93 -24.02
N ARG A 442 0.94 -3.22 -24.20
CA ARG A 442 1.68 -4.18 -23.36
C ARG A 442 1.78 -3.72 -21.90
N PHE A 443 1.84 -2.40 -21.67
CA PHE A 443 1.80 -1.78 -20.34
C PHE A 443 0.38 -1.52 -19.84
N LEU A 444 -0.64 -2.11 -20.48
CA LEU A 444 -2.05 -2.05 -20.07
C LEU A 444 -2.71 -0.67 -20.24
N PHE A 445 -2.15 0.17 -21.09
CA PHE A 445 -2.82 1.37 -21.56
C PHE A 445 -3.69 1.00 -22.78
N ASP A 446 -5.00 0.93 -22.57
CA ASP A 446 -5.94 0.76 -23.67
C ASP A 446 -5.93 2.00 -24.60
N LYS A 447 -6.51 1.87 -25.80
CA LYS A 447 -6.50 2.95 -26.80
C LYS A 447 -7.07 4.26 -26.28
N LYS A 448 -8.09 4.23 -25.40
CA LYS A 448 -8.68 5.44 -24.82
C LYS A 448 -7.67 6.15 -23.93
N LYS A 449 -7.01 5.41 -23.03
CA LYS A 449 -5.99 5.97 -22.12
C LYS A 449 -4.73 6.46 -22.83
N GLN A 450 -4.38 5.88 -23.98
CA GLN A 450 -3.22 6.34 -24.77
C GLN A 450 -3.39 7.78 -25.27
N TYR A 451 -4.63 8.21 -25.51
CA TYR A 451 -4.96 9.55 -26.00
C TYR A 451 -5.48 10.48 -24.90
N ASP A 452 -5.56 10.02 -23.66
CA ASP A 452 -5.82 10.90 -22.51
C ASP A 452 -4.59 11.76 -22.20
N PHE A 453 -4.83 12.94 -21.63
CA PHE A 453 -3.75 13.78 -21.11
C PHE A 453 -3.09 13.14 -19.90
N VAL A 454 -1.76 13.29 -19.75
CA VAL A 454 -0.98 12.66 -18.68
C VAL A 454 -1.37 13.18 -17.28
N GLU A 455 -1.92 14.39 -17.21
CA GLU A 455 -2.39 15.00 -15.96
C GLU A 455 -3.61 14.31 -15.33
N LYS A 456 -4.36 13.55 -16.11
CA LYS A 456 -5.55 12.80 -15.65
C LYS A 456 -5.17 11.45 -15.06
#